data_3941079af20f8c972d119c86f39755f7
#
_entry.id   3941079af20f8c972d119c86f39755f7
#
_cell.length_a   1.000
_cell.length_b   1.000
_cell.length_c   1.000
_cell.angle_alpha   90.00
_cell.angle_beta   90.00
_cell.angle_gamma   90.00
#
_symmetry.space_group_name_H-M   'P 1'
#
loop_
_entity.id
_entity.type
_entity.pdbx_description
1 polymer ?
#
loop_
_entity_poly.entity_id
_entity_poly.type
_entity_poly.pdbx_seq_one_letter_code
_entity_poly.pdbx_strand_id
1 'polypeptide(L)'
;FQSVLNAMRLLRENGVFFGFSVTPTSRNSDIVSKDDFIDFFIEKGALFGWLFTYIPVGKSPDIALMASASQRELLRKKTREWAYNKPIFLGDFFNDGVCTGGCLSASRYCYVTVDGYVQPCTFVQFATHNIKEHTFIEIWRSNLFAAIRKRQPYSDNLLKVCKIIDNPEVLNEVIEETGAFQTCDGATEIIKNPETRKHLSDYSREWDRFAEEAWKSEEYASGRNVYIPFVGRRNVFEWFI
;
A
#
# COMPACT_ATOMS: atom_id res chain seq x y z
N PHE A 1 -2.70 8.48 23.16
CA PHE A 1 -3.60 7.33 22.99
C PHE A 1 -5.02 7.67 23.43
N GLN A 2 -5.21 8.13 24.70
CA GLN A 2 -6.54 8.44 25.23
C GLN A 2 -7.33 9.46 24.40
N SER A 3 -6.66 10.47 23.84
CA SER A 3 -7.30 11.48 22.95
C SER A 3 -7.87 10.85 21.69
N VAL A 4 -7.19 9.85 21.11
CA VAL A 4 -7.66 9.11 19.92
C VAL A 4 -8.90 8.29 20.28
N LEU A 5 -8.90 7.57 21.39
CA LEU A 5 -10.07 6.81 21.85
C LEU A 5 -11.28 7.70 22.13
N ASN A 6 -11.05 8.87 22.73
CA ASN A 6 -12.11 9.85 22.94
C ASN A 6 -12.67 10.40 21.61
N ALA A 7 -11.80 10.65 20.63
CA ALA A 7 -12.24 11.07 19.30
C ALA A 7 -13.11 10.00 18.62
N MET A 8 -12.72 8.72 18.67
CA MET A 8 -13.50 7.61 18.14
C MET A 8 -14.89 7.54 18.81
N ARG A 9 -14.94 7.68 20.14
CA ARG A 9 -16.20 7.71 20.89
C ARG A 9 -17.10 8.86 20.42
N LEU A 10 -16.57 10.08 20.32
CA LEU A 10 -17.32 11.26 19.90
C LEU A 10 -17.83 11.12 18.47
N LEU A 11 -17.01 10.61 17.54
CA LEU A 11 -17.42 10.36 16.16
C LEU A 11 -18.58 9.37 16.11
N ARG A 12 -18.49 8.26 16.84
CA ARG A 12 -19.56 7.26 16.94
C ARG A 12 -20.84 7.82 17.51
N GLU A 13 -20.78 8.56 18.62
CA GLU A 13 -21.95 9.16 19.30
C GLU A 13 -22.66 10.18 18.42
N ASN A 14 -21.96 10.83 17.49
CA ASN A 14 -22.52 11.79 16.55
C ASN A 14 -22.83 11.21 15.16
N GLY A 15 -22.77 9.89 14.98
CA GLY A 15 -23.09 9.24 13.70
C GLY A 15 -22.11 9.56 12.57
N VAL A 16 -20.88 9.98 12.89
CA VAL A 16 -19.84 10.30 11.90
C VAL A 16 -19.07 9.05 11.53
N PHE A 17 -19.01 8.74 10.24
CA PHE A 17 -18.22 7.62 9.73
C PHE A 17 -16.73 7.85 9.95
N PHE A 18 -16.05 6.85 10.48
CA PHE A 18 -14.61 6.89 10.67
C PHE A 18 -13.98 5.50 10.50
N GLY A 19 -12.70 5.50 10.29
CA GLY A 19 -11.87 4.31 10.23
C GLY A 19 -10.54 4.53 10.94
N PHE A 20 -9.64 3.58 10.77
CA PHE A 20 -8.28 3.66 11.28
C PHE A 20 -7.26 3.45 10.17
N SER A 21 -6.05 3.88 10.41
CA SER A 21 -4.89 3.55 9.61
C SER A 21 -3.78 3.00 10.50
N VAL A 22 -3.13 1.96 10.04
CA VAL A 22 -1.98 1.37 10.73
C VAL A 22 -0.87 1.08 9.75
N THR A 23 0.38 1.24 10.22
CA THR A 23 1.56 0.84 9.47
C THR A 23 2.13 -0.44 10.07
N PRO A 24 1.91 -1.60 9.45
CA PRO A 24 2.57 -2.85 9.83
C PRO A 24 4.08 -2.72 9.65
N THR A 25 4.82 -3.14 10.68
CA THR A 25 6.28 -3.16 10.76
C THR A 25 6.76 -4.50 11.30
N SER A 26 8.06 -4.77 11.25
CA SER A 26 8.65 -5.96 11.89
C SER A 26 8.31 -6.06 13.39
N ARG A 27 8.05 -4.93 14.06
CA ARG A 27 7.82 -4.88 15.51
C ARG A 27 6.36 -5.04 15.93
N ASN A 28 5.40 -4.76 15.05
CA ASN A 28 3.98 -4.77 15.41
C ASN A 28 3.13 -5.73 14.57
N SER A 29 3.66 -6.32 13.50
CA SER A 29 2.91 -7.20 12.60
C SER A 29 2.23 -8.35 13.33
N ASP A 30 2.88 -8.93 14.35
CA ASP A 30 2.33 -10.03 15.14
C ASP A 30 1.12 -9.59 16.01
N ILE A 31 1.02 -8.30 16.33
CA ILE A 31 -0.13 -7.73 17.05
C ILE A 31 -1.22 -7.36 16.03
N VAL A 32 -0.83 -6.67 14.95
CA VAL A 32 -1.75 -6.20 13.91
C VAL A 32 -2.46 -7.37 13.22
N SER A 33 -1.83 -8.54 13.14
CA SER A 33 -2.41 -9.75 12.53
C SER A 33 -3.30 -10.58 13.47
N LYS A 34 -3.59 -10.11 14.69
CA LYS A 34 -4.50 -10.80 15.62
C LYS A 34 -5.95 -10.33 15.45
N ASP A 35 -6.87 -11.24 15.70
CA ASP A 35 -8.31 -10.94 15.69
C ASP A 35 -8.67 -9.85 16.69
N ASP A 36 -8.09 -9.88 17.90
CA ASP A 36 -8.31 -8.88 18.93
C ASP A 36 -7.99 -7.45 18.47
N PHE A 37 -7.00 -7.29 17.58
CA PHE A 37 -6.64 -5.97 17.05
C PHE A 37 -7.77 -5.38 16.20
N ILE A 38 -8.35 -6.17 15.30
CA ILE A 38 -9.45 -5.72 14.43
C ILE A 38 -10.74 -5.59 15.25
N ASP A 39 -11.02 -6.54 16.14
CA ASP A 39 -12.20 -6.51 17.00
C ASP A 39 -12.24 -5.26 17.87
N PHE A 40 -11.10 -4.84 18.40
CA PHE A 40 -10.97 -3.57 19.12
C PHE A 40 -11.50 -2.37 18.30
N PHE A 41 -11.14 -2.24 17.03
CA PHE A 41 -11.60 -1.12 16.21
C PHE A 41 -13.08 -1.25 15.83
N ILE A 42 -13.54 -2.47 15.57
CA ILE A 42 -14.98 -2.76 15.33
C ILE A 42 -15.81 -2.35 16.55
N GLU A 43 -15.39 -2.74 17.75
CA GLU A 43 -16.05 -2.35 19.01
C GLU A 43 -16.08 -0.83 19.22
N LYS A 44 -15.03 -0.11 18.79
CA LYS A 44 -15.03 1.36 18.82
C LYS A 44 -15.93 1.99 17.76
N GLY A 45 -16.44 1.22 16.78
CA GLY A 45 -17.32 1.69 15.72
C GLY A 45 -16.60 2.11 14.45
N ALA A 46 -15.36 1.71 14.25
CA ALA A 46 -14.67 1.91 12.98
C ALA A 46 -15.30 1.04 11.89
N LEU A 47 -15.54 1.62 10.72
CA LEU A 47 -16.18 0.97 9.58
C LEU A 47 -15.18 0.52 8.52
N PHE A 48 -13.98 1.08 8.54
CA PHE A 48 -12.91 0.70 7.62
C PHE A 48 -11.54 0.81 8.28
N GLY A 49 -10.56 0.09 7.72
CA GLY A 49 -9.15 0.14 8.12
C GLY A 49 -8.22 0.14 6.91
N TRP A 50 -7.16 0.95 6.98
CA TRP A 50 -6.11 1.03 5.99
C TRP A 50 -4.81 0.47 6.55
N LEU A 51 -4.25 -0.54 5.87
CA LEU A 51 -2.97 -1.14 6.23
C LEU A 51 -1.91 -0.71 5.21
N PHE A 52 -0.97 0.11 5.66
CA PHE A 52 0.16 0.58 4.88
C PHE A 52 1.44 -0.03 5.40
N THR A 53 1.86 -1.17 4.87
CA THR A 53 3.14 -1.78 5.22
C THR A 53 4.28 -0.76 5.13
N TYR A 54 5.13 -0.73 6.14
CA TYR A 54 6.26 0.19 6.18
C TYR A 54 7.21 -0.05 4.99
N ILE A 55 7.54 1.03 4.31
CA ILE A 55 8.56 1.07 3.25
C ILE A 55 9.68 2.02 3.70
N PRO A 56 10.96 1.62 3.58
CA PRO A 56 12.09 2.42 4.04
C PRO A 56 12.42 3.54 3.05
N VAL A 57 11.58 4.59 3.03
CA VAL A 57 11.75 5.81 2.20
C VAL A 57 12.04 7.03 3.06
N GLY A 58 12.63 8.05 2.45
CA GLY A 58 12.93 9.33 3.10
C GLY A 58 14.29 9.35 3.80
N LYS A 59 14.45 10.28 4.73
CA LYS A 59 15.72 10.53 5.41
C LYS A 59 16.04 9.45 6.44
N SER A 60 17.21 8.80 6.29
CA SER A 60 17.72 7.77 7.21
C SER A 60 16.69 6.67 7.48
N PRO A 61 16.19 5.99 6.44
CA PRO A 61 15.17 4.94 6.61
C PRO A 61 15.74 3.77 7.41
N ASP A 62 14.95 3.25 8.35
CA ASP A 62 15.30 2.06 9.13
C ASP A 62 14.80 0.80 8.43
N ILE A 63 15.68 0.11 7.70
CA ILE A 63 15.34 -1.13 7.01
C ILE A 63 14.92 -2.26 7.96
N ALA A 64 15.35 -2.23 9.22
CA ALA A 64 14.97 -3.22 10.23
C ALA A 64 13.49 -3.11 10.65
N LEU A 65 12.82 -2.00 10.32
CA LEU A 65 11.39 -1.84 10.54
C LEU A 65 10.52 -2.48 9.46
N MET A 66 11.09 -2.93 8.33
CA MET A 66 10.30 -3.67 7.36
C MET A 66 9.79 -4.97 7.97
N ALA A 67 8.48 -5.21 7.82
CA ALA A 67 7.91 -6.51 8.14
C ALA A 67 8.57 -7.57 7.24
N SER A 68 8.87 -8.75 7.78
CA SER A 68 9.38 -9.86 6.97
C SER A 68 8.34 -10.33 5.95
N ALA A 69 8.78 -11.05 4.93
CA ALA A 69 7.86 -11.63 3.94
C ALA A 69 6.86 -12.60 4.60
N SER A 70 7.27 -13.32 5.63
CA SER A 70 6.36 -14.20 6.39
C SER A 70 5.33 -13.43 7.21
N GLN A 71 5.71 -12.30 7.82
CA GLN A 71 4.77 -11.41 8.52
C GLN A 71 3.77 -10.77 7.54
N ARG A 72 4.23 -10.37 6.34
CA ARG A 72 3.36 -9.88 5.28
C ARG A 72 2.37 -10.95 4.81
N GLU A 73 2.82 -12.19 4.64
CA GLU A 73 1.95 -13.31 4.25
C GLU A 73 0.90 -13.63 5.32
N LEU A 74 1.30 -13.60 6.60
CA LEU A 74 0.35 -13.76 7.71
C LEU A 74 -0.73 -12.66 7.66
N LEU A 75 -0.32 -11.41 7.49
CA LEU A 75 -1.26 -10.28 7.40
C LEU A 75 -2.19 -10.42 6.19
N ARG A 76 -1.67 -10.79 5.01
CA ARG A 76 -2.44 -11.05 3.81
C ARG A 76 -3.54 -12.09 4.05
N LYS A 77 -3.19 -13.22 4.68
CA LYS A 77 -4.17 -14.26 5.04
C LYS A 77 -5.23 -13.76 6.00
N LYS A 78 -4.80 -13.02 7.03
CA LYS A 78 -5.71 -12.48 8.03
C LYS A 78 -6.64 -11.41 7.48
N THR A 79 -6.16 -10.48 6.67
CA THR A 79 -7.02 -9.46 6.05
C THR A 79 -8.07 -10.09 5.14
N ARG A 80 -7.73 -11.17 4.42
CA ARG A 80 -8.68 -11.94 3.62
C ARG A 80 -9.73 -12.64 4.50
N GLU A 81 -9.30 -13.31 5.56
CA GLU A 81 -10.21 -13.98 6.52
C GLU A 81 -11.19 -12.96 7.11
N TRP A 82 -10.69 -11.83 7.58
CA TRP A 82 -11.54 -10.78 8.19
C TRP A 82 -12.50 -10.14 7.21
N ALA A 83 -12.09 -9.97 5.97
CA ALA A 83 -12.95 -9.44 4.92
C ALA A 83 -14.23 -10.27 4.69
N TYR A 84 -14.18 -11.58 4.95
CA TYR A 84 -15.33 -12.47 4.86
C TYR A 84 -16.12 -12.58 6.17
N ASN A 85 -15.45 -12.49 7.30
CA ASN A 85 -15.99 -12.92 8.59
C ASN A 85 -16.28 -11.76 9.56
N LYS A 86 -15.77 -10.54 9.28
CA LYS A 86 -15.92 -9.39 10.18
C LYS A 86 -16.62 -8.21 9.50
N PRO A 87 -17.42 -7.43 10.23
CA PRO A 87 -18.20 -6.31 9.69
C PRO A 87 -17.34 -5.04 9.55
N ILE A 88 -16.23 -5.13 8.82
CA ILE A 88 -15.33 -4.01 8.58
C ILE A 88 -14.73 -4.11 7.17
N PHE A 89 -14.61 -2.97 6.48
CA PHE A 89 -13.85 -2.89 5.24
C PHE A 89 -12.36 -2.72 5.55
N LEU A 90 -11.51 -3.55 4.94
CA LEU A 90 -10.06 -3.45 5.10
C LEU A 90 -9.38 -3.29 3.74
N GLY A 91 -8.52 -2.30 3.61
CA GLY A 91 -7.63 -2.11 2.48
C GLY A 91 -6.20 -2.43 2.87
N ASP A 92 -5.64 -3.49 2.30
CA ASP A 92 -4.24 -3.89 2.47
C ASP A 92 -3.47 -3.52 1.20
N PHE A 93 -2.95 -2.30 1.17
CA PHE A 93 -2.43 -1.66 -0.04
C PHE A 93 -1.36 -2.46 -0.80
N PHE A 94 -0.62 -3.32 -0.11
CA PHE A 94 0.46 -4.09 -0.72
C PHE A 94 0.08 -5.53 -1.05
N ASN A 95 -1.10 -5.97 -0.63
CA ASN A 95 -1.60 -7.31 -0.89
C ASN A 95 -2.90 -7.31 -1.74
N ASP A 96 -3.53 -6.14 -1.93
CA ASP A 96 -4.78 -5.99 -2.68
C ASP A 96 -4.59 -5.72 -4.19
N GLY A 97 -3.40 -5.99 -4.74
CA GLY A 97 -3.14 -5.80 -6.17
C GLY A 97 -4.08 -6.57 -7.08
N VAL A 98 -4.55 -7.73 -6.64
CA VAL A 98 -5.56 -8.52 -7.34
C VAL A 98 -6.88 -7.76 -7.49
N CYS A 99 -7.31 -7.06 -6.42
CA CYS A 99 -8.55 -6.28 -6.39
C CYS A 99 -8.48 -5.03 -7.25
N THR A 100 -7.27 -4.48 -7.40
CA THR A 100 -7.03 -3.22 -8.09
C THR A 100 -6.46 -3.39 -9.50
N GLY A 101 -6.19 -4.62 -9.94
CA GLY A 101 -5.52 -4.89 -11.21
C GLY A 101 -4.07 -4.37 -11.22
N GLY A 102 -3.38 -4.45 -10.09
CA GLY A 102 -1.99 -4.02 -9.91
C GLY A 102 -1.83 -2.67 -9.22
N CYS A 103 -0.66 -2.06 -9.37
CA CYS A 103 -0.31 -0.80 -8.73
C CYS A 103 -1.15 0.38 -9.24
N LEU A 104 -1.68 1.19 -8.33
CA LEU A 104 -2.47 2.38 -8.66
C LEU A 104 -1.61 3.61 -9.00
N SER A 105 -0.33 3.57 -8.66
CA SER A 105 0.62 4.68 -8.82
C SER A 105 0.66 5.17 -10.28
N ALA A 106 0.61 6.50 -10.47
CA ALA A 106 0.64 7.16 -11.77
C ALA A 106 -0.50 6.80 -12.75
N SER A 107 -1.38 5.84 -12.42
CA SER A 107 -2.51 5.41 -13.27
C SER A 107 -3.87 5.81 -12.70
N ARG A 108 -4.05 5.73 -11.39
CA ARG A 108 -5.29 6.09 -10.68
C ARG A 108 -5.02 6.83 -9.37
N TYR A 109 -3.75 7.07 -9.07
CA TYR A 109 -3.31 7.73 -7.86
C TYR A 109 -2.04 8.54 -8.12
N CYS A 110 -1.94 9.69 -7.48
CA CYS A 110 -0.73 10.51 -7.36
C CYS A 110 -0.72 11.19 -5.98
N TYR A 111 0.40 11.75 -5.62
CA TYR A 111 0.55 12.53 -4.40
C TYR A 111 1.08 13.92 -4.74
N VAL A 112 0.51 14.96 -4.13
CA VAL A 112 0.97 16.35 -4.28
C VAL A 112 1.61 16.78 -2.96
N THR A 113 2.87 17.17 -3.02
CA THR A 113 3.59 17.67 -1.84
C THR A 113 3.10 19.05 -1.43
N VAL A 114 3.42 19.49 -0.22
CA VAL A 114 3.11 20.84 0.26
C VAL A 114 3.73 21.94 -0.63
N ASP A 115 4.86 21.65 -1.26
CA ASP A 115 5.55 22.57 -2.18
C ASP A 115 4.97 22.54 -3.60
N GLY A 116 4.05 21.63 -3.89
CA GLY A 116 3.37 21.52 -5.17
C GLY A 116 3.97 20.50 -6.15
N TYR A 117 5.02 19.77 -5.78
CA TYR A 117 5.55 18.69 -6.62
C TYR A 117 4.58 17.54 -6.69
N VAL A 118 4.38 16.99 -7.90
CA VAL A 118 3.46 15.86 -8.10
C VAL A 118 4.25 14.57 -8.27
N GLN A 119 4.09 13.71 -7.29
CA GLN A 119 4.74 12.38 -7.22
C GLN A 119 3.79 11.30 -7.72
N PRO A 120 4.29 10.24 -8.37
CA PRO A 120 3.46 9.12 -8.81
C PRO A 120 2.78 8.36 -7.66
N CYS A 121 3.39 8.39 -6.48
CA CYS A 121 2.94 7.71 -5.27
C CYS A 121 3.59 8.37 -4.05
N THR A 122 2.95 8.35 -2.89
CA THR A 122 3.51 8.88 -1.64
C THR A 122 4.86 8.27 -1.25
N PHE A 123 5.13 7.04 -1.68
CA PHE A 123 6.39 6.34 -1.43
C PHE A 123 7.45 6.59 -2.52
N VAL A 124 7.06 7.10 -3.68
CA VAL A 124 7.97 7.52 -4.75
C VAL A 124 8.20 9.01 -4.62
N GLN A 125 9.17 9.37 -3.80
CA GLN A 125 9.47 10.75 -3.44
C GLN A 125 10.32 11.46 -4.51
N PHE A 126 9.88 11.30 -5.78
CA PHE A 126 10.50 11.89 -6.97
C PHE A 126 9.44 12.56 -7.83
N ALA A 127 9.81 13.64 -8.49
CA ALA A 127 8.96 14.37 -9.42
C ALA A 127 9.76 14.89 -10.61
N THR A 128 9.04 15.30 -11.65
CA THR A 128 9.57 16.04 -12.80
C THR A 128 8.90 17.40 -12.95
N HIS A 129 7.75 17.61 -12.31
CA HIS A 129 6.91 18.78 -12.49
C HIS A 129 6.30 19.27 -11.17
N ASN A 130 5.94 20.57 -11.17
CA ASN A 130 5.24 21.22 -10.06
C ASN A 130 3.88 21.73 -10.54
N ILE A 131 2.82 21.55 -9.75
CA ILE A 131 1.44 21.96 -10.09
C ILE A 131 1.26 23.49 -10.10
N LYS A 132 2.22 24.26 -9.54
CA LYS A 132 2.25 25.71 -9.60
C LYS A 132 2.69 26.25 -10.98
N GLU A 133 3.36 25.41 -11.79
CA GLU A 133 3.98 25.79 -13.06
C GLU A 133 3.34 25.05 -14.25
N HIS A 134 2.71 23.91 -13.98
CA HIS A 134 2.13 23.04 -15.01
C HIS A 134 0.71 22.64 -14.65
N THR A 135 -0.12 22.43 -15.65
CA THR A 135 -1.45 21.87 -15.45
C THR A 135 -1.37 20.41 -15.02
N PHE A 136 -2.38 19.94 -14.29
CA PHE A 136 -2.45 18.53 -13.86
C PHE A 136 -2.38 17.55 -15.04
N ILE A 137 -2.97 17.91 -16.19
CA ILE A 137 -2.97 17.06 -17.40
C ILE A 137 -1.55 16.95 -17.99
N GLU A 138 -0.77 18.02 -18.03
CA GLU A 138 0.63 18.00 -18.46
C GLU A 138 1.46 17.10 -17.55
N ILE A 139 1.31 17.26 -16.23
CA ILE A 139 2.00 16.42 -15.24
C ILE A 139 1.61 14.95 -15.39
N TRP A 140 0.32 14.67 -15.53
CA TRP A 140 -0.20 13.30 -15.71
C TRP A 140 0.33 12.63 -16.98
N ARG A 141 0.64 13.43 -18.01
CA ARG A 141 1.22 12.98 -19.27
C ARG A 141 2.75 13.05 -19.31
N SER A 142 3.40 13.49 -18.22
CA SER A 142 4.85 13.59 -18.17
C SER A 142 5.55 12.26 -18.40
N ASN A 143 6.84 12.33 -18.74
CA ASN A 143 7.69 11.17 -18.96
C ASN A 143 7.75 10.25 -17.72
N LEU A 144 7.83 10.83 -16.49
CA LEU A 144 7.83 10.06 -15.25
C LEU A 144 6.56 9.21 -15.09
N PHE A 145 5.40 9.82 -15.25
CA PHE A 145 4.12 9.12 -15.12
C PHE A 145 3.91 8.10 -16.26
N ALA A 146 4.31 8.45 -17.47
CA ALA A 146 4.23 7.56 -18.63
C ALA A 146 5.15 6.33 -18.49
N ALA A 147 6.40 6.52 -18.02
CA ALA A 147 7.36 5.44 -17.79
C ALA A 147 6.87 4.43 -16.75
N ILE A 148 6.23 4.91 -15.69
CA ILE A 148 5.62 4.03 -14.67
C ILE A 148 4.45 3.25 -15.26
N ARG A 149 3.51 3.93 -15.94
CA ARG A 149 2.34 3.25 -16.56
C ARG A 149 2.73 2.21 -17.60
N LYS A 150 3.74 2.51 -18.40
CA LYS A 150 4.23 1.58 -19.44
C LYS A 150 4.72 0.25 -18.88
N ARG A 151 5.19 0.25 -17.63
CA ARG A 151 5.72 -0.93 -16.94
C ARG A 151 4.67 -1.69 -16.13
N GLN A 152 3.47 -1.15 -15.98
CA GLN A 152 2.39 -1.79 -15.23
C GLN A 152 1.65 -2.81 -16.09
N PRO A 153 1.27 -3.97 -15.52
CA PRO A 153 1.66 -4.46 -14.21
C PRO A 153 3.14 -4.88 -14.20
N TYR A 154 3.82 -4.72 -13.06
CA TYR A 154 5.25 -5.05 -12.93
C TYR A 154 5.50 -6.56 -12.91
N SER A 155 4.47 -7.36 -12.69
CA SER A 155 4.47 -8.82 -12.67
C SER A 155 3.09 -9.33 -13.08
N ASP A 156 3.02 -10.50 -13.71
CA ASP A 156 1.78 -11.23 -13.97
C ASP A 156 1.12 -11.69 -12.66
N ASN A 157 1.92 -11.89 -11.62
CA ASN A 157 1.45 -12.16 -10.28
C ASN A 157 1.10 -10.84 -9.57
N LEU A 158 -0.19 -10.53 -9.46
CA LEU A 158 -0.66 -9.27 -8.87
C LEU A 158 -0.51 -9.19 -7.34
N LEU A 159 0.06 -10.19 -6.67
CA LEU A 159 0.54 -10.08 -5.29
C LEU A 159 1.93 -9.41 -5.22
N LYS A 160 2.58 -9.21 -6.36
CA LYS A 160 3.86 -8.49 -6.52
C LYS A 160 3.64 -7.09 -7.08
N VAL A 161 2.82 -6.31 -6.38
CA VAL A 161 2.22 -5.07 -6.89
C VAL A 161 3.16 -3.86 -6.85
N CYS A 162 4.13 -3.84 -5.94
CA CYS A 162 4.90 -2.62 -5.65
C CYS A 162 6.23 -2.57 -6.42
N LYS A 163 6.47 -1.44 -7.09
CA LYS A 163 7.74 -1.14 -7.78
C LYS A 163 8.92 -0.81 -6.86
N ILE A 164 8.71 -0.84 -5.54
CA ILE A 164 9.76 -0.56 -4.56
C ILE A 164 10.17 -1.84 -3.84
N ILE A 165 9.20 -2.53 -3.24
CA ILE A 165 9.49 -3.69 -2.39
C ILE A 165 9.31 -5.03 -3.09
N ASP A 166 8.52 -5.08 -4.16
CA ASP A 166 8.29 -6.33 -4.90
C ASP A 166 9.10 -6.41 -6.20
N ASN A 167 9.39 -5.25 -6.81
CA ASN A 167 10.12 -5.10 -8.07
C ASN A 167 11.12 -3.93 -7.96
N PRO A 168 12.13 -4.03 -7.11
CA PRO A 168 12.96 -2.88 -6.70
C PRO A 168 13.75 -2.22 -7.84
N GLU A 169 14.06 -2.94 -8.92
CA GLU A 169 14.78 -2.37 -10.06
C GLU A 169 13.92 -1.41 -10.88
N VAL A 170 12.59 -1.60 -10.89
CA VAL A 170 11.67 -0.77 -11.68
C VAL A 170 11.75 0.70 -11.30
N LEU A 171 11.84 1.02 -10.00
CA LEU A 171 11.95 2.41 -9.58
C LEU A 171 13.26 3.04 -10.06
N ASN A 172 14.38 2.34 -9.93
CA ASN A 172 15.69 2.83 -10.33
C ASN A 172 15.70 3.12 -11.84
N GLU A 173 15.25 2.18 -12.66
CA GLU A 173 15.17 2.34 -14.12
C GLU A 173 14.32 3.55 -14.52
N VAL A 174 13.16 3.73 -13.87
CA VAL A 174 12.27 4.86 -14.15
C VAL A 174 12.93 6.20 -13.81
N ILE A 175 13.62 6.28 -12.67
CA ILE A 175 14.29 7.53 -12.26
C ILE A 175 15.45 7.86 -13.22
N GLU A 176 16.25 6.87 -13.61
CA GLU A 176 17.34 7.05 -14.58
C GLU A 176 16.80 7.45 -15.97
N GLU A 177 15.76 6.79 -16.47
CA GLU A 177 15.15 7.10 -17.78
C GLU A 177 14.56 8.49 -17.84
N THR A 178 13.95 8.95 -16.75
CA THR A 178 13.15 10.19 -16.77
C THR A 178 13.87 11.43 -16.24
N GLY A 179 15.02 11.25 -15.58
CA GLY A 179 15.73 12.31 -14.90
C GLY A 179 14.95 12.93 -13.74
N ALA A 180 14.00 12.19 -13.17
CA ALA A 180 13.20 12.69 -12.05
C ALA A 180 14.09 13.00 -10.84
N PHE A 181 13.84 14.14 -10.20
CA PHE A 181 14.59 14.62 -9.05
C PHE A 181 13.86 14.30 -7.73
N GLN A 182 14.64 14.20 -6.66
CA GLN A 182 14.10 14.00 -5.32
C GLN A 182 13.29 15.20 -4.84
N THR A 183 12.18 14.96 -4.16
CA THR A 183 11.29 16.00 -3.63
C THR A 183 11.40 16.18 -2.12
N CYS A 184 12.19 15.34 -1.46
CA CYS A 184 12.53 15.47 -0.05
C CYS A 184 13.92 14.90 0.23
N ASP A 185 14.51 15.31 1.35
CA ASP A 185 15.79 14.80 1.81
C ASP A 185 15.78 13.29 1.99
N GLY A 186 16.81 12.61 1.49
CA GLY A 186 17.00 11.19 1.62
C GLY A 186 16.14 10.32 0.68
N ALA A 187 15.35 10.92 -0.22
CA ALA A 187 14.57 10.13 -1.18
C ALA A 187 15.44 9.23 -2.06
N THR A 188 16.69 9.61 -2.32
CA THR A 188 17.63 8.82 -3.11
C THR A 188 18.24 7.62 -2.37
N GLU A 189 18.08 7.51 -1.05
CA GLU A 189 18.59 6.39 -0.26
C GLU A 189 18.06 5.05 -0.79
N ILE A 190 16.79 5.02 -1.15
CA ILE A 190 16.14 3.78 -1.62
C ILE A 190 16.71 3.26 -2.95
N ILE A 191 17.32 4.11 -3.77
CA ILE A 191 17.89 3.74 -5.07
C ILE A 191 19.41 3.80 -5.11
N LYS A 192 20.08 4.50 -4.18
CA LYS A 192 21.53 4.70 -4.20
C LYS A 192 22.26 3.96 -3.09
N ASN A 193 21.65 3.78 -1.91
CA ASN A 193 22.29 3.13 -0.78
C ASN A 193 22.41 1.62 -1.03
N PRO A 194 23.63 1.05 -1.07
CA PRO A 194 23.83 -0.37 -1.39
C PRO A 194 23.18 -1.33 -0.39
N GLU A 195 23.16 -0.98 0.90
CA GLU A 195 22.56 -1.79 1.96
C GLU A 195 21.04 -1.85 1.78
N THR A 196 20.39 -0.69 1.58
CA THR A 196 18.95 -0.60 1.31
C THR A 196 18.56 -1.36 0.05
N ARG A 197 19.32 -1.19 -1.04
CA ARG A 197 19.07 -1.92 -2.30
C ARG A 197 19.19 -3.44 -2.13
N LYS A 198 20.25 -3.88 -1.44
CA LYS A 198 20.43 -5.29 -1.15
C LYS A 198 19.28 -5.83 -0.32
N HIS A 199 18.87 -5.12 0.74
CA HIS A 199 17.77 -5.52 1.59
C HIS A 199 16.45 -5.64 0.80
N LEU A 200 16.12 -4.66 -0.05
CA LEU A 200 14.92 -4.70 -0.90
C LEU A 200 14.95 -5.85 -1.91
N SER A 201 16.11 -6.13 -2.50
CA SER A 201 16.28 -7.26 -3.42
C SER A 201 16.13 -8.61 -2.69
N ASP A 202 16.70 -8.75 -1.50
CA ASP A 202 16.56 -9.95 -0.67
C ASP A 202 15.10 -10.14 -0.24
N TYR A 203 14.45 -9.08 0.21
CA TYR A 203 13.02 -9.08 0.56
C TYR A 203 12.13 -9.48 -0.62
N SER A 204 12.34 -8.88 -1.80
CA SER A 204 11.57 -9.21 -3.00
C SER A 204 11.67 -10.70 -3.35
N ARG A 205 12.87 -11.30 -3.26
CA ARG A 205 13.07 -12.73 -3.51
C ARG A 205 12.41 -13.62 -2.46
N GLU A 206 12.41 -13.19 -1.21
CA GLU A 206 11.74 -13.92 -0.14
C GLU A 206 10.21 -13.86 -0.34
N TRP A 207 9.68 -12.66 -0.65
CA TRP A 207 8.27 -12.47 -0.94
C TRP A 207 7.80 -13.25 -2.17
N ASP A 208 8.63 -13.35 -3.20
CA ASP A 208 8.36 -14.12 -4.41
C ASP A 208 7.87 -15.54 -4.11
N ARG A 209 8.50 -16.19 -3.15
CA ARG A 209 8.16 -17.57 -2.75
C ARG A 209 6.73 -17.66 -2.21
N PHE A 210 6.36 -16.76 -1.31
CA PHE A 210 5.00 -16.70 -0.76
C PHE A 210 3.97 -16.27 -1.80
N ALA A 211 4.31 -15.26 -2.59
CA ALA A 211 3.42 -14.74 -3.63
C ALA A 211 3.14 -15.79 -4.72
N GLU A 212 4.14 -16.56 -5.16
CA GLU A 212 3.95 -17.62 -6.15
C GLU A 212 3.15 -18.82 -5.60
N GLU A 213 3.38 -19.20 -4.35
CA GLU A 213 2.58 -20.24 -3.69
C GLU A 213 1.12 -19.82 -3.58
N ALA A 214 0.87 -18.60 -3.08
CA ALA A 214 -0.47 -18.06 -2.97
C ALA A 214 -1.15 -17.92 -4.33
N TRP A 215 -0.44 -17.41 -5.35
CA TRP A 215 -0.97 -17.20 -6.69
C TRP A 215 -1.44 -18.49 -7.38
N LYS A 216 -0.78 -19.60 -7.09
CA LYS A 216 -1.16 -20.95 -7.58
C LYS A 216 -2.28 -21.61 -6.80
N SER A 217 -2.65 -21.04 -5.64
CA SER A 217 -3.75 -21.57 -4.83
C SER A 217 -5.10 -21.41 -5.53
N GLU A 218 -6.10 -22.22 -5.13
CA GLU A 218 -7.47 -22.13 -5.65
C GLU A 218 -8.09 -20.73 -5.47
N GLU A 219 -7.63 -19.98 -4.49
CA GLU A 219 -8.09 -18.62 -4.20
C GLU A 219 -7.92 -17.70 -5.41
N TYR A 220 -6.82 -17.83 -6.17
CA TYR A 220 -6.52 -16.99 -7.32
C TYR A 220 -6.66 -17.70 -8.68
N ALA A 221 -6.45 -19.01 -8.71
CA ALA A 221 -6.47 -19.81 -9.95
C ALA A 221 -7.83 -19.82 -10.66
N SER A 222 -8.93 -19.66 -9.94
CA SER A 222 -10.29 -19.73 -10.51
C SER A 222 -10.81 -18.41 -11.08
N GLY A 223 -10.10 -17.31 -10.91
CA GLY A 223 -10.58 -15.97 -11.29
C GLY A 223 -11.89 -15.52 -10.60
N ARG A 224 -12.49 -16.40 -9.78
CA ARG A 224 -13.80 -16.21 -9.16
C ARG A 224 -13.74 -15.64 -7.74
N ASN A 225 -12.59 -15.70 -7.10
CA ASN A 225 -12.39 -15.28 -5.71
C ASN A 225 -11.51 -14.04 -5.59
N VAL A 226 -11.52 -13.18 -6.61
CA VAL A 226 -11.00 -11.84 -6.44
C VAL A 226 -11.95 -11.13 -5.48
N TYR A 227 -11.52 -11.01 -4.24
CA TYR A 227 -12.20 -10.18 -3.27
C TYR A 227 -12.28 -8.75 -3.83
N ILE A 228 -13.46 -8.38 -4.29
CA ILE A 228 -13.79 -6.98 -4.54
C ILE A 228 -14.37 -6.49 -3.23
N PRO A 229 -13.67 -5.62 -2.49
CA PRO A 229 -14.07 -5.20 -1.14
C PRO A 229 -15.47 -4.56 -1.08
N PHE A 230 -16.06 -4.22 -2.22
CA PHE A 230 -17.40 -3.65 -2.36
C PHE A 230 -18.49 -4.67 -2.76
N VAL A 231 -18.16 -5.94 -2.96
CA VAL A 231 -19.12 -6.98 -3.41
C VAL A 231 -19.03 -8.20 -2.49
N GLY A 232 -18.82 -8.00 -1.21
CA GLY A 232 -19.13 -9.00 -0.20
C GLY A 232 -20.63 -9.31 -0.26
N ARG A 233 -21.04 -10.56 -0.01
CA ARG A 233 -22.44 -11.05 -0.07
C ARG A 233 -23.43 -10.29 0.82
N ARG A 234 -23.02 -9.22 1.49
CA ARG A 234 -23.91 -8.28 2.22
C ARG A 234 -23.56 -6.89 1.74
N ASN A 235 -24.53 -6.25 1.14
CA ASN A 235 -24.49 -4.85 0.74
C ASN A 235 -24.06 -4.03 1.96
N VAL A 236 -22.93 -3.36 1.91
CA VAL A 236 -22.44 -2.52 3.03
C VAL A 236 -23.52 -1.49 3.42
N PHE A 237 -24.38 -1.12 2.46
CA PHE A 237 -25.54 -0.24 2.67
C PHE A 237 -26.67 -0.86 3.51
N GLU A 238 -26.74 -2.16 3.69
CA GLU A 238 -27.72 -2.79 4.59
C GLU A 238 -27.43 -2.58 6.09
N TRP A 239 -26.24 -2.05 6.41
CA TRP A 239 -25.86 -1.69 7.77
C TRP A 239 -26.19 -0.24 8.16
N PHE A 240 -26.71 0.55 7.20
CA PHE A 240 -26.98 1.99 7.37
C PHE A 240 -28.48 2.34 7.35
N ILE A 241 -29.38 1.35 7.35
CA ILE A 241 -30.85 1.56 7.45
C ILE A 241 -31.35 1.07 8.81
#